data_30c00ca61c693e22456781d8a0db365b
#
_entry.id   30c00ca61c693e22456781d8a0db365b
#
_cell.length_a   1.000
_cell.length_b   1.000
_cell.length_c   1.000
_cell.angle_alpha   90.00
_cell.angle_beta   90.00
_cell.angle_gamma   90.00
#
_symmetry.space_group_name_H-M   'P 1'
#
loop_
_entity.id
_entity.type
_entity.pdbx_description
1 polymer ?
#
loop_
_entity_poly.entity_id
_entity_poly.type
_entity_poly.pdbx_seq_one_letter_code
_entity_poly.pdbx_strand_id
1 'polypeptide(L)'
;MNNKFCIVTWVYGRKYQGWIPLYIYSIKKNYPDYDIKIFVDNCLSVEIRRLLEKYDLIDSAIIYENVLSDLDYVVKDDMEKRCLRWLLNGYGLEDYQYVYWGDIDIYIVQEKVSLLQQHINAIDDSKMNYNNAQRLTIEDYISSRRKTNKKHLFRLTGLHFVNTKEYYRKNYKTQIRILNYLGQKKRIRWIDKIFFRDDERCLWLINFLSGNGFPMGSYELSKKVFRPLHGLHFALGRAHEEYAKIFKSNPTHQDEHKMYYDMFCKEYNDDSKLRELILDLPAYIVEIINSTCCVWKGHLLKDEIKTG
;
A
#
# COMPACT_ATOMS: atom_id res chain seq x y z
N MET A 1 -9.49 -8.55 25.03
CA MET A 1 -9.28 -9.44 23.86
C MET A 1 -8.18 -8.81 23.04
N ASN A 2 -7.04 -9.52 22.85
CA ASN A 2 -6.02 -9.01 21.93
C ASN A 2 -6.61 -9.06 20.51
N ASN A 3 -6.80 -7.90 19.90
CA ASN A 3 -7.26 -7.80 18.51
C ASN A 3 -6.16 -8.37 17.61
N LYS A 4 -6.35 -9.57 17.11
CA LYS A 4 -5.38 -10.20 16.21
C LYS A 4 -5.32 -9.40 14.91
N PHE A 5 -4.17 -8.80 14.61
CA PHE A 5 -3.97 -7.89 13.49
C PHE A 5 -2.81 -8.31 12.61
N CYS A 6 -2.97 -8.19 11.29
CA CYS A 6 -1.95 -8.51 10.31
C CYS A 6 -1.75 -7.38 9.32
N ILE A 7 -0.50 -7.01 9.09
CA ILE A 7 -0.10 -6.16 7.97
C ILE A 7 0.26 -7.07 6.79
N VAL A 8 -0.30 -6.75 5.63
CA VAL A 8 -0.18 -7.56 4.43
C VAL A 8 0.32 -6.71 3.26
N THR A 9 1.17 -7.29 2.44
CA THR A 9 1.59 -6.65 1.19
C THR A 9 1.74 -7.65 0.05
N TRP A 10 1.61 -7.15 -1.18
CA TRP A 10 1.81 -7.87 -2.43
C TRP A 10 3.07 -7.36 -3.13
N VAL A 11 3.99 -8.26 -3.40
CA VAL A 11 5.27 -7.98 -4.06
C VAL A 11 5.26 -8.59 -5.44
N TYR A 12 5.21 -7.75 -6.45
CA TYR A 12 5.18 -8.15 -7.83
C TYR A 12 6.45 -7.68 -8.56
N GLY A 13 7.20 -8.65 -9.07
CA GLY A 13 8.45 -8.45 -9.80
C GLY A 13 9.68 -8.26 -8.89
N ARG A 14 10.84 -8.73 -9.40
CA ARG A 14 12.11 -8.80 -8.64
C ARG A 14 12.55 -7.47 -8.01
N LYS A 15 12.31 -6.36 -8.69
CA LYS A 15 12.68 -5.03 -8.16
C LYS A 15 11.97 -4.69 -6.86
N TYR A 16 10.72 -5.14 -6.67
CA TYR A 16 10.00 -4.87 -5.44
C TYR A 16 10.41 -5.78 -4.29
N GLN A 17 11.02 -6.96 -4.56
CA GLN A 17 11.54 -7.83 -3.50
C GLN A 17 12.64 -7.14 -2.68
N GLY A 18 13.39 -6.21 -3.28
CA GLY A 18 14.43 -5.45 -2.58
C GLY A 18 13.93 -4.63 -1.39
N TRP A 19 12.64 -4.30 -1.31
CA TRP A 19 12.04 -3.59 -0.20
C TRP A 19 11.68 -4.48 0.99
N ILE A 20 11.58 -5.79 0.80
CA ILE A 20 11.08 -6.73 1.82
C ILE A 20 11.85 -6.62 3.15
N PRO A 21 13.20 -6.63 3.19
CA PRO A 21 13.93 -6.54 4.45
C PRO A 21 13.64 -5.24 5.20
N LEU A 22 13.62 -4.11 4.51
CA LEU A 22 13.35 -2.81 5.12
C LEU A 22 11.91 -2.69 5.64
N TYR A 23 10.95 -3.23 4.89
CA TYR A 23 9.54 -3.25 5.28
C TYR A 23 9.32 -4.07 6.57
N ILE A 24 9.83 -5.31 6.61
CA ILE A 24 9.73 -6.15 7.82
C ILE A 24 10.42 -5.47 8.99
N TYR A 25 11.63 -4.95 8.78
CA TYR A 25 12.39 -4.26 9.81
C TYR A 25 11.59 -3.11 10.42
N SER A 26 11.05 -2.23 9.58
CA SER A 26 10.27 -1.08 10.02
C SER A 26 9.07 -1.45 10.88
N ILE A 27 8.32 -2.48 10.48
CA ILE A 27 7.14 -2.94 11.22
C ILE A 27 7.57 -3.57 12.55
N LYS A 28 8.54 -4.46 12.55
CA LYS A 28 8.97 -5.16 13.79
C LYS A 28 9.62 -4.23 14.79
N LYS A 29 10.29 -3.19 14.32
CA LYS A 29 10.83 -2.15 15.19
C LYS A 29 9.74 -1.31 15.85
N ASN A 30 8.76 -0.89 15.09
CA ASN A 30 7.75 0.09 15.53
C ASN A 30 6.48 -0.57 16.10
N TYR A 31 6.16 -1.78 15.67
CA TYR A 31 4.99 -2.55 16.09
C TYR A 31 5.34 -4.04 16.19
N PRO A 32 6.14 -4.46 17.18
CA PRO A 32 6.67 -5.83 17.29
C PRO A 32 5.58 -6.90 17.39
N ASP A 33 4.41 -6.56 17.91
CA ASP A 33 3.28 -7.47 18.10
C ASP A 33 2.41 -7.65 16.84
N TYR A 34 2.69 -6.91 15.74
CA TYR A 34 1.93 -7.07 14.52
C TYR A 34 2.45 -8.25 13.70
N ASP A 35 1.53 -9.09 13.24
CA ASP A 35 1.86 -10.13 12.28
C ASP A 35 2.06 -9.53 10.88
N ILE A 36 2.95 -10.13 10.11
CA ILE A 36 3.28 -9.69 8.75
C ILE A 36 3.11 -10.86 7.79
N LYS A 37 2.34 -10.64 6.72
CA LYS A 37 2.23 -11.58 5.61
C LYS A 37 2.64 -10.91 4.30
N ILE A 38 3.57 -11.52 3.60
CA ILE A 38 4.10 -11.00 2.33
C ILE A 38 3.82 -12.03 1.24
N PHE A 39 3.12 -11.61 0.22
CA PHE A 39 2.85 -12.44 -0.94
C PHE A 39 3.77 -12.03 -2.08
N VAL A 40 4.52 -12.98 -2.62
CA VAL A 40 5.48 -12.77 -3.69
C VAL A 40 5.06 -13.55 -4.94
N ASP A 41 5.04 -12.88 -6.07
CA ASP A 41 4.61 -13.48 -7.34
C ASP A 41 5.47 -14.68 -7.77
N ASN A 42 6.77 -14.63 -7.48
CA ASN A 42 7.78 -15.63 -7.81
C ASN A 42 8.56 -16.09 -6.56
N CYS A 43 9.60 -16.90 -6.77
CA CYS A 43 10.55 -17.20 -5.71
C CYS A 43 11.25 -15.94 -5.21
N LEU A 44 11.49 -15.91 -3.91
CA LEU A 44 12.34 -14.90 -3.30
C LEU A 44 13.79 -15.05 -3.83
N SER A 45 14.42 -13.93 -4.18
CA SER A 45 15.79 -13.97 -4.66
C SER A 45 16.77 -14.41 -3.54
N VAL A 46 17.85 -15.10 -3.92
CA VAL A 46 18.88 -15.56 -2.98
C VAL A 46 19.48 -14.38 -2.19
N GLU A 47 19.68 -13.23 -2.85
CA GLU A 47 20.16 -12.02 -2.23
C GLU A 47 19.26 -11.53 -1.09
N ILE A 48 17.95 -11.45 -1.36
CA ILE A 48 16.99 -11.00 -0.34
C ILE A 48 16.87 -12.01 0.80
N ARG A 49 16.88 -13.31 0.49
CA ARG A 49 16.87 -14.35 1.54
C ARG A 49 18.08 -14.22 2.48
N ARG A 50 19.29 -14.01 1.93
CA ARG A 50 20.50 -13.77 2.73
C ARG A 50 20.40 -12.52 3.60
N LEU A 51 19.78 -11.43 3.10
CA LEU A 51 19.57 -10.23 3.90
C LEU A 51 18.60 -10.50 5.06
N LEU A 52 17.52 -11.23 4.81
CA LEU A 52 16.57 -11.60 5.87
C LEU A 52 17.23 -12.46 6.95
N GLU A 53 18.07 -13.41 6.57
CA GLU A 53 18.86 -14.22 7.51
C GLU A 53 19.88 -13.36 8.27
N LYS A 54 20.66 -12.50 7.57
CA LYS A 54 21.70 -11.65 8.18
C LYS A 54 21.14 -10.73 9.26
N TYR A 55 19.92 -10.23 9.09
CA TYR A 55 19.29 -9.26 9.98
C TYR A 55 18.24 -9.88 10.93
N ASP A 56 18.16 -11.21 11.02
CA ASP A 56 17.19 -11.96 11.86
C ASP A 56 15.73 -11.61 11.55
N LEU A 57 15.42 -11.46 10.27
CA LEU A 57 14.08 -11.06 9.81
C LEU A 57 13.29 -12.22 9.19
N ILE A 58 13.93 -13.37 8.97
CA ILE A 58 13.33 -14.50 8.23
C ILE A 58 12.08 -15.03 8.94
N ASP A 59 12.10 -15.14 10.26
CA ASP A 59 11.00 -15.62 11.09
C ASP A 59 10.06 -14.50 11.56
N SER A 60 10.36 -13.26 11.15
CA SER A 60 9.57 -12.08 11.54
C SER A 60 8.32 -11.87 10.67
N ALA A 61 8.20 -12.58 9.55
CA ALA A 61 7.08 -12.50 8.63
C ALA A 61 6.80 -13.86 7.99
N ILE A 62 5.55 -14.11 7.63
CA ILE A 62 5.18 -15.25 6.79
C ILE A 62 5.28 -14.81 5.33
N ILE A 63 6.20 -15.38 4.57
CA ILE A 63 6.41 -15.07 3.15
C ILE A 63 5.86 -16.22 2.31
N TYR A 64 4.82 -15.93 1.53
CA TYR A 64 4.26 -16.85 0.54
C TYR A 64 4.93 -16.59 -0.80
N GLU A 65 5.71 -17.55 -1.26
CA GLU A 65 6.41 -17.49 -2.56
C GLU A 65 5.60 -18.17 -3.66
N ASN A 66 5.86 -17.80 -4.92
CA ASN A 66 5.22 -18.39 -6.11
C ASN A 66 3.69 -18.37 -6.10
N VAL A 67 3.10 -17.34 -5.50
CA VAL A 67 1.64 -17.26 -5.30
C VAL A 67 0.87 -17.33 -6.63
N LEU A 68 1.48 -16.96 -7.75
CA LEU A 68 0.87 -17.08 -9.08
C LEU A 68 0.73 -18.53 -9.53
N SER A 69 1.65 -19.43 -9.14
CA SER A 69 1.56 -20.86 -9.50
C SER A 69 0.44 -21.55 -8.74
N ASP A 70 0.16 -21.10 -7.51
CA ASP A 70 -0.86 -21.69 -6.64
C ASP A 70 -2.28 -21.31 -7.08
N LEU A 71 -2.41 -20.29 -7.91
CA LEU A 71 -3.73 -19.79 -8.33
C LEU A 71 -4.28 -20.48 -9.58
N ASP A 72 -3.57 -21.45 -10.19
CA ASP A 72 -3.92 -22.16 -11.44
C ASP A 72 -4.33 -21.22 -12.61
N TYR A 73 -3.99 -19.92 -12.52
CA TYR A 73 -4.38 -18.92 -13.50
C TYR A 73 -3.19 -18.46 -14.33
N VAL A 74 -3.29 -18.64 -15.61
CA VAL A 74 -2.38 -17.97 -16.56
C VAL A 74 -2.85 -16.53 -16.72
N VAL A 75 -2.47 -15.65 -15.78
CA VAL A 75 -2.64 -14.21 -15.94
C VAL A 75 -1.62 -13.75 -16.98
N LYS A 76 -2.11 -13.29 -18.12
CA LYS A 76 -1.29 -12.99 -19.30
C LYS A 76 -0.66 -11.60 -19.27
N ASP A 77 -1.23 -10.69 -18.50
CA ASP A 77 -0.84 -9.27 -18.48
C ASP A 77 -0.27 -8.89 -17.11
N ASP A 78 0.88 -8.23 -17.12
CA ASP A 78 1.54 -7.72 -15.90
C ASP A 78 0.67 -6.77 -15.09
N MET A 79 -0.23 -6.05 -15.75
CA MET A 79 -1.18 -5.16 -15.06
C MET A 79 -2.24 -5.96 -14.27
N GLU A 80 -2.68 -7.10 -14.81
CA GLU A 80 -3.63 -7.98 -14.13
C GLU A 80 -3.02 -8.63 -12.88
N LYS A 81 -1.72 -8.93 -12.90
CA LYS A 81 -1.00 -9.48 -11.75
C LYS A 81 -1.06 -8.55 -10.53
N ARG A 82 -1.13 -7.24 -10.74
CA ARG A 82 -1.30 -6.28 -9.65
C ARG A 82 -2.66 -6.41 -8.98
N CYS A 83 -3.70 -6.73 -9.76
CA CYS A 83 -5.06 -6.92 -9.24
C CYS A 83 -5.18 -8.13 -8.32
N LEU A 84 -4.29 -9.12 -8.47
CA LEU A 84 -4.33 -10.36 -7.68
C LEU A 84 -4.18 -10.10 -6.18
N ARG A 85 -3.53 -9.01 -5.77
CA ARG A 85 -3.44 -8.63 -4.35
C ARG A 85 -4.83 -8.58 -3.66
N TRP A 86 -5.86 -8.25 -4.38
CA TRP A 86 -7.23 -8.15 -3.87
C TRP A 86 -8.03 -9.43 -3.99
N LEU A 87 -7.46 -10.45 -4.62
CA LEU A 87 -8.14 -11.71 -4.93
C LEU A 87 -7.55 -12.90 -4.14
N LEU A 88 -6.56 -12.65 -3.28
CA LEU A 88 -5.92 -13.66 -2.46
C LEU A 88 -6.85 -14.10 -1.34
N ASN A 89 -7.22 -15.37 -1.35
CA ASN A 89 -8.04 -16.03 -0.35
C ASN A 89 -7.38 -17.32 0.11
N GLY A 90 -7.74 -17.81 1.28
CA GLY A 90 -7.28 -19.11 1.76
C GLY A 90 -5.87 -19.12 2.36
N TYR A 91 -5.30 -17.94 2.64
CA TYR A 91 -3.99 -17.81 3.27
C TYR A 91 -4.07 -17.45 4.76
N GLY A 92 -5.20 -17.78 5.40
CA GLY A 92 -5.44 -17.52 6.83
C GLY A 92 -5.52 -16.03 7.15
N LEU A 93 -5.98 -15.20 6.20
CA LEU A 93 -6.26 -13.78 6.47
C LEU A 93 -7.52 -13.61 7.32
N GLU A 94 -8.47 -14.52 7.18
CA GLU A 94 -9.71 -14.62 7.94
C GLU A 94 -9.50 -14.99 9.41
N ASP A 95 -8.33 -15.48 9.80
CA ASP A 95 -7.96 -15.81 11.19
C ASP A 95 -7.65 -14.56 12.02
N TYR A 96 -7.46 -13.43 11.36
CA TYR A 96 -7.24 -12.13 11.98
C TYR A 96 -8.56 -11.37 12.13
N GLN A 97 -8.66 -10.54 13.15
CA GLN A 97 -9.80 -9.64 13.28
C GLN A 97 -9.71 -8.48 12.31
N TYR A 98 -8.49 -7.99 12.08
CA TYR A 98 -8.22 -6.88 11.16
C TYR A 98 -7.02 -7.19 10.28
N VAL A 99 -7.09 -6.73 9.04
CA VAL A 99 -5.99 -6.81 8.07
C VAL A 99 -5.78 -5.44 7.43
N TYR A 100 -4.53 -5.01 7.33
CA TYR A 100 -4.12 -3.82 6.60
C TYR A 100 -3.27 -4.19 5.39
N TRP A 101 -3.74 -3.86 4.20
CA TRP A 101 -2.99 -3.97 2.96
C TRP A 101 -2.22 -2.68 2.71
N GLY A 102 -0.90 -2.75 2.80
CA GLY A 102 0.03 -1.64 2.55
C GLY A 102 0.86 -1.83 1.28
N ASP A 103 1.56 -0.78 0.88
CA ASP A 103 2.55 -0.84 -0.20
C ASP A 103 3.91 -1.20 0.38
N ILE A 104 4.66 -2.07 -0.31
CA ILE A 104 5.94 -2.61 0.18
C ILE A 104 7.06 -1.55 0.32
N ASP A 105 6.93 -0.45 -0.39
CA ASP A 105 7.91 0.67 -0.42
C ASP A 105 7.55 1.81 0.57
N ILE A 106 6.84 1.47 1.64
CA ILE A 106 6.58 2.36 2.77
C ILE A 106 7.41 1.90 3.97
N TYR A 107 8.22 2.79 4.53
CA TYR A 107 8.86 2.59 5.83
C TYR A 107 7.85 2.96 6.93
N ILE A 108 7.28 1.97 7.60
CA ILE A 108 6.29 2.15 8.65
C ILE A 108 6.97 2.76 9.89
N VAL A 109 6.41 3.81 10.46
CA VAL A 109 6.92 4.49 11.67
C VAL A 109 5.96 4.36 12.83
N GLN A 110 6.46 4.53 14.06
CA GLN A 110 5.61 4.52 15.24
C GLN A 110 4.91 5.87 15.40
N GLU A 111 3.59 5.86 15.37
CA GLU A 111 2.74 7.02 15.56
C GLU A 111 2.19 7.09 17.00
N LYS A 112 1.73 8.29 17.44
CA LYS A 112 1.15 8.49 18.79
C LYS A 112 -0.08 7.60 19.03
N VAL A 113 -0.93 7.48 18.02
CA VAL A 113 -2.04 6.52 17.98
C VAL A 113 -1.62 5.44 17.00
N SER A 114 -1.65 4.18 17.41
CA SER A 114 -1.18 3.09 16.55
C SER A 114 -1.99 3.01 15.25
N LEU A 115 -1.35 2.52 14.18
CA LEU A 115 -1.98 2.26 12.89
C LEU A 115 -3.31 1.51 13.05
N LEU A 116 -3.31 0.42 13.82
CA LEU A 116 -4.51 -0.36 14.11
C LEU A 116 -5.63 0.50 14.72
N GLN A 117 -5.33 1.28 15.76
CA GLN A 117 -6.35 2.06 16.45
C GLN A 117 -6.90 3.19 15.59
N GLN A 118 -6.08 3.82 14.78
CA GLN A 118 -6.54 4.85 13.84
C GLN A 118 -7.57 4.30 12.85
N HIS A 119 -7.31 3.11 12.30
CA HIS A 119 -8.23 2.46 11.38
C HIS A 119 -9.50 1.92 12.05
N ILE A 120 -9.41 1.39 13.29
CA ILE A 120 -10.60 1.00 14.07
C ILE A 120 -11.50 2.21 14.27
N ASN A 121 -10.95 3.34 14.72
CA ASN A 121 -11.73 4.57 14.91
C ASN A 121 -12.42 5.01 13.60
N ALA A 122 -11.71 4.95 12.47
CA ALA A 122 -12.28 5.32 11.17
C ALA A 122 -13.41 4.37 10.71
N ILE A 123 -13.30 3.06 10.98
CA ILE A 123 -14.36 2.09 10.72
C ILE A 123 -15.57 2.35 11.61
N ASP A 124 -15.34 2.61 12.90
CA ASP A 124 -16.41 2.89 13.86
C ASP A 124 -17.16 4.18 13.53
N ASP A 125 -16.45 5.23 13.10
CA ASP A 125 -17.05 6.49 12.68
C ASP A 125 -17.87 6.34 11.40
N SER A 126 -17.35 5.61 10.40
CA SER A 126 -18.00 5.43 9.11
C SER A 126 -19.09 4.35 9.10
N LYS A 127 -19.13 3.48 10.11
CA LYS A 127 -19.97 2.27 10.18
C LYS A 127 -19.76 1.31 8.99
N MET A 128 -18.58 1.36 8.39
CA MET A 128 -18.19 0.47 7.31
C MET A 128 -17.39 -0.73 7.84
N ASN A 129 -17.34 -1.83 7.08
CA ASN A 129 -16.50 -3.00 7.42
C ASN A 129 -15.08 -2.88 6.89
N TYR A 130 -14.71 -1.75 6.31
CA TYR A 130 -13.38 -1.44 5.82
C TYR A 130 -13.10 0.07 5.87
N ASN A 131 -11.84 0.43 5.89
CA ASN A 131 -11.38 1.81 5.69
C ASN A 131 -10.54 1.92 4.42
N ASN A 132 -10.92 2.87 3.58
CA ASN A 132 -10.24 3.27 2.35
C ASN A 132 -10.75 4.65 1.95
N ALA A 133 -10.23 5.20 0.85
CA ALA A 133 -10.71 6.44 0.26
C ALA A 133 -10.99 6.26 -1.23
N GLN A 134 -12.08 6.82 -1.73
CA GLN A 134 -12.28 6.94 -3.17
C GLN A 134 -11.33 7.99 -3.75
N ARG A 135 -10.72 7.70 -4.89
CA ARG A 135 -9.92 8.71 -5.60
C ARG A 135 -10.80 9.89 -6.02
N LEU A 136 -11.92 9.61 -6.65
CA LEU A 136 -12.89 10.60 -7.10
C LEU A 136 -14.29 9.98 -7.11
N THR A 137 -15.27 10.63 -6.46
CA THR A 137 -16.68 10.23 -6.55
C THR A 137 -17.32 10.79 -7.82
N ILE A 138 -18.46 10.24 -8.22
CA ILE A 138 -19.22 10.75 -9.37
C ILE A 138 -19.75 12.15 -9.06
N GLU A 139 -20.26 12.37 -7.84
CA GLU A 139 -20.79 13.65 -7.37
C GLU A 139 -19.70 14.74 -7.43
N ASP A 140 -18.51 14.44 -6.91
CA ASP A 140 -17.38 15.36 -6.90
C ASP A 140 -16.88 15.66 -8.33
N TYR A 141 -16.90 14.67 -9.23
CA TYR A 141 -16.56 14.86 -10.62
C TYR A 141 -17.55 15.79 -11.34
N ILE A 142 -18.84 15.63 -11.08
CA ILE A 142 -19.89 16.48 -11.64
C ILE A 142 -19.81 17.89 -11.04
N SER A 143 -19.71 18.02 -9.72
CA SER A 143 -19.69 19.30 -9.00
C SER A 143 -18.45 20.13 -9.32
N SER A 144 -17.30 19.49 -9.57
CA SER A 144 -16.07 20.16 -10.03
C SER A 144 -16.15 20.68 -11.48
N ARG A 145 -17.32 20.61 -12.14
CA ARG A 145 -17.52 20.93 -13.55
C ARG A 145 -16.56 20.19 -14.48
N ARG A 146 -16.24 18.95 -14.14
CA ARG A 146 -15.33 18.06 -14.88
C ARG A 146 -13.90 18.62 -15.04
N LYS A 147 -13.46 19.52 -14.15
CA LYS A 147 -12.08 20.01 -14.12
C LYS A 147 -11.09 18.94 -13.64
N THR A 148 -11.56 17.94 -12.88
CA THR A 148 -10.77 16.82 -12.42
C THR A 148 -10.62 15.74 -13.49
N ASN A 149 -9.53 14.99 -13.42
CA ASN A 149 -9.27 13.96 -14.41
C ASN A 149 -10.18 12.74 -14.17
N LYS A 150 -11.08 12.44 -15.13
CA LYS A 150 -11.99 11.28 -15.08
C LYS A 150 -11.30 9.92 -14.92
N LYS A 151 -9.96 9.84 -15.14
CA LYS A 151 -9.20 8.61 -14.87
C LYS A 151 -9.21 8.19 -13.41
N HIS A 152 -9.53 9.11 -12.49
CA HIS A 152 -9.64 8.84 -11.05
C HIS A 152 -11.01 8.30 -10.62
N LEU A 153 -12.00 8.27 -11.53
CA LEU A 153 -13.29 7.63 -11.27
C LEU A 153 -13.15 6.10 -11.13
N PHE A 154 -14.03 5.52 -10.32
CA PHE A 154 -14.07 4.07 -10.06
C PHE A 154 -12.75 3.52 -9.52
N ARG A 155 -12.10 4.25 -8.58
CA ARG A 155 -10.86 3.83 -7.93
C ARG A 155 -10.95 4.04 -6.43
N LEU A 156 -10.56 3.01 -5.70
CA LEU A 156 -10.17 3.12 -4.30
C LEU A 156 -8.65 3.30 -4.23
N THR A 157 -8.15 3.79 -3.11
CA THR A 157 -6.68 3.92 -2.94
C THR A 157 -6.04 2.56 -2.66
N GLY A 158 -4.72 2.43 -2.92
CA GLY A 158 -3.98 1.19 -2.72
C GLY A 158 -3.83 0.75 -1.26
N LEU A 159 -4.03 1.67 -0.29
CA LEU A 159 -4.01 1.34 1.14
C LEU A 159 -5.41 0.93 1.58
N HIS A 160 -5.54 -0.26 2.17
CA HIS A 160 -6.85 -0.84 2.45
C HIS A 160 -6.87 -1.59 3.78
N PHE A 161 -7.70 -1.15 4.70
CA PHE A 161 -7.89 -1.79 6.00
C PHE A 161 -9.27 -2.42 6.09
N VAL A 162 -9.36 -3.63 6.63
CA VAL A 162 -10.60 -4.38 6.70
C VAL A 162 -10.85 -5.01 8.07
N ASN A 163 -12.12 -5.04 8.49
CA ASN A 163 -12.63 -5.99 9.45
C ASN A 163 -12.89 -7.30 8.70
N THR A 164 -12.05 -8.31 8.92
CA THR A 164 -11.96 -9.49 8.06
C THR A 164 -13.23 -10.30 7.99
N LYS A 165 -13.85 -10.55 9.15
CA LYS A 165 -15.03 -11.40 9.23
C LYS A 165 -16.17 -10.93 8.34
N GLU A 166 -16.48 -9.63 8.40
CA GLU A 166 -17.57 -9.07 7.60
C GLU A 166 -17.16 -8.81 6.15
N TYR A 167 -15.93 -8.33 5.97
CA TYR A 167 -15.42 -7.97 4.66
C TYR A 167 -15.29 -9.20 3.75
N TYR A 168 -14.59 -10.25 4.18
CA TYR A 168 -14.39 -11.45 3.37
C TYR A 168 -15.68 -12.24 3.19
N ARG A 169 -16.57 -12.28 4.18
CA ARG A 169 -17.89 -12.92 4.02
C ARG A 169 -18.66 -12.34 2.83
N LYS A 170 -18.60 -11.02 2.61
CA LYS A 170 -19.26 -10.36 1.48
C LYS A 170 -18.47 -10.54 0.17
N ASN A 171 -17.18 -10.43 0.23
CA ASN A 171 -16.33 -10.36 -0.97
C ASN A 171 -15.94 -11.73 -1.55
N TYR A 172 -15.90 -12.79 -0.76
CA TYR A 172 -15.39 -14.09 -1.17
C TYR A 172 -15.99 -14.59 -2.51
N LYS A 173 -17.32 -14.59 -2.63
CA LYS A 173 -17.97 -15.03 -3.88
C LYS A 173 -17.62 -14.15 -5.08
N THR A 174 -17.48 -12.86 -4.86
CA THR A 174 -17.10 -11.89 -5.91
C THR A 174 -15.67 -12.10 -6.34
N GLN A 175 -14.75 -12.30 -5.41
CA GLN A 175 -13.34 -12.58 -5.69
C GLN A 175 -13.19 -13.86 -6.53
N ILE A 176 -13.86 -14.95 -6.16
CA ILE A 176 -13.86 -16.20 -6.95
C ILE A 176 -14.43 -15.98 -8.36
N ARG A 177 -15.53 -15.21 -8.50
CA ARG A 177 -16.08 -14.89 -9.82
C ARG A 177 -15.11 -14.11 -10.69
N ILE A 178 -14.40 -13.14 -10.10
CA ILE A 178 -13.39 -12.36 -10.82
C ILE A 178 -12.20 -13.23 -11.20
N LEU A 179 -11.70 -14.08 -10.30
CA LEU A 179 -10.65 -15.04 -10.62
C LEU A 179 -11.04 -15.94 -11.79
N ASN A 180 -12.24 -16.54 -11.74
CA ASN A 180 -12.76 -17.37 -12.83
C ASN A 180 -12.88 -16.59 -14.15
N TYR A 181 -13.29 -15.31 -14.08
CA TYR A 181 -13.35 -14.45 -15.27
C TYR A 181 -11.94 -14.19 -15.84
N LEU A 182 -10.96 -13.89 -14.99
CA LEU A 182 -9.57 -13.67 -15.42
C LEU A 182 -8.96 -14.92 -16.07
N GLY A 183 -9.34 -16.12 -15.61
CA GLY A 183 -8.91 -17.40 -16.20
C GLY A 183 -9.53 -17.75 -17.56
N GLN A 184 -10.56 -17.03 -18.04
CA GLN A 184 -11.25 -17.34 -19.29
C GLN A 184 -10.39 -17.02 -20.53
N LYS A 185 -10.49 -17.87 -21.56
CA LYS A 185 -9.83 -17.66 -22.87
C LYS A 185 -10.42 -16.45 -23.63
N LYS A 186 -11.73 -16.20 -23.49
CA LYS A 186 -12.43 -15.08 -24.13
C LYS A 186 -13.02 -14.20 -23.04
N ARG A 187 -12.55 -12.97 -22.95
CA ARG A 187 -13.00 -11.97 -21.98
C ARG A 187 -13.55 -10.73 -22.68
N ILE A 188 -14.32 -9.94 -21.97
CA ILE A 188 -14.93 -8.72 -22.50
C ILE A 188 -13.88 -7.60 -22.45
N ARG A 189 -13.30 -7.26 -23.59
CA ARG A 189 -12.16 -6.34 -23.73
C ARG A 189 -12.33 -4.99 -23.01
N TRP A 190 -13.54 -4.42 -23.02
CA TRP A 190 -13.75 -3.15 -22.34
C TRP A 190 -13.77 -3.27 -20.81
N ILE A 191 -14.25 -4.39 -20.25
CA ILE A 191 -14.18 -4.69 -18.82
C ILE A 191 -12.71 -4.80 -18.39
N ASP A 192 -11.91 -5.58 -19.11
CA ASP A 192 -10.48 -5.74 -18.83
C ASP A 192 -9.78 -4.37 -18.84
N LYS A 193 -10.04 -3.57 -19.87
CA LYS A 193 -9.42 -2.25 -20.02
C LYS A 193 -9.77 -1.28 -18.89
N ILE A 194 -10.99 -1.36 -18.36
CA ILE A 194 -11.46 -0.46 -17.30
C ILE A 194 -10.99 -0.94 -15.92
N PHE A 195 -11.17 -2.22 -15.59
CA PHE A 195 -11.08 -2.69 -14.22
C PHE A 195 -9.82 -3.52 -13.90
N PHE A 196 -9.19 -4.17 -14.87
CA PHE A 196 -8.08 -5.08 -14.61
C PHE A 196 -6.72 -4.57 -15.10
N ARG A 197 -6.63 -3.33 -15.55
CA ARG A 197 -5.36 -2.63 -15.80
C ARG A 197 -4.92 -1.71 -14.67
N ASP A 198 -5.63 -1.76 -13.55
CA ASP A 198 -5.44 -0.85 -12.42
C ASP A 198 -5.97 -1.57 -11.17
N ASP A 199 -5.09 -1.86 -10.23
CA ASP A 199 -5.44 -2.58 -9.01
C ASP A 199 -6.44 -1.80 -8.13
N GLU A 200 -6.37 -0.47 -8.11
CA GLU A 200 -7.32 0.38 -7.39
C GLU A 200 -8.73 0.29 -7.99
N ARG A 201 -8.84 0.11 -9.32
CA ARG A 201 -10.14 -0.13 -9.98
C ARG A 201 -10.66 -1.53 -9.76
N CYS A 202 -9.78 -2.50 -9.75
CA CYS A 202 -10.14 -3.88 -9.40
C CYS A 202 -10.72 -3.93 -7.98
N LEU A 203 -10.08 -3.28 -7.02
CA LEU A 203 -10.58 -3.16 -5.65
C LEU A 203 -11.95 -2.46 -5.60
N TRP A 204 -12.12 -1.38 -6.36
CA TRP A 204 -13.40 -0.68 -6.48
C TRP A 204 -14.50 -1.61 -7.00
N LEU A 205 -14.21 -2.38 -8.07
CA LEU A 205 -15.15 -3.34 -8.67
C LEU A 205 -15.56 -4.43 -7.68
N ILE A 206 -14.60 -4.98 -6.93
CA ILE A 206 -14.88 -6.00 -5.90
C ILE A 206 -15.88 -5.45 -4.88
N ASN A 207 -15.63 -4.25 -4.33
CA ASN A 207 -16.51 -3.66 -3.33
C ASN A 207 -17.90 -3.32 -3.90
N PHE A 208 -17.95 -2.83 -5.14
CA PHE A 208 -19.21 -2.54 -5.83
C PHE A 208 -20.07 -3.80 -6.01
N LEU A 209 -19.51 -4.86 -6.58
CA LEU A 209 -20.21 -6.12 -6.84
C LEU A 209 -20.58 -6.88 -5.56
N SER A 210 -19.87 -6.64 -4.47
CA SER A 210 -20.12 -7.26 -3.16
C SER A 210 -21.10 -6.47 -2.30
N GLY A 211 -21.55 -5.30 -2.75
CA GLY A 211 -22.49 -4.45 -2.00
C GLY A 211 -21.90 -3.88 -0.70
N ASN A 212 -20.59 -3.62 -0.64
CA ASN A 212 -19.96 -3.06 0.56
C ASN A 212 -20.22 -1.57 0.77
N GLY A 213 -20.77 -0.88 -0.24
CA GLY A 213 -20.84 0.58 -0.23
C GLY A 213 -19.47 1.23 -0.48
N PHE A 214 -19.42 2.55 -0.38
CA PHE A 214 -18.18 3.30 -0.56
C PHE A 214 -18.03 4.40 0.50
N PRO A 215 -16.78 4.73 0.90
CA PRO A 215 -16.52 5.86 1.78
C PRO A 215 -17.03 7.16 1.16
N MET A 216 -17.52 8.07 1.98
CA MET A 216 -17.98 9.36 1.52
C MET A 216 -16.81 10.28 1.18
N GLY A 217 -16.95 11.07 0.11
CA GLY A 217 -15.98 12.06 -0.33
C GLY A 217 -14.85 11.50 -1.18
N SER A 218 -14.08 12.42 -1.77
CA SER A 218 -12.97 12.13 -2.69
C SER A 218 -11.63 12.48 -2.09
N TYR A 219 -10.66 11.59 -2.22
CA TYR A 219 -9.26 11.83 -1.86
C TYR A 219 -8.65 13.01 -2.65
N GLU A 220 -8.96 13.13 -3.94
CA GLU A 220 -8.43 14.16 -4.82
C GLU A 220 -9.01 15.56 -4.54
N LEU A 221 -10.21 15.66 -3.96
CA LEU A 221 -10.89 16.95 -3.73
C LEU A 221 -11.11 17.24 -2.25
N SER A 222 -11.18 16.24 -1.39
CA SER A 222 -11.47 16.40 0.03
C SER A 222 -10.22 16.22 0.88
N LYS A 223 -9.82 17.29 1.59
CA LYS A 223 -8.75 17.25 2.61
C LYS A 223 -9.14 16.51 3.90
N LYS A 224 -10.40 16.05 4.01
CA LYS A 224 -10.95 15.42 5.22
C LYS A 224 -11.05 13.90 5.15
N VAL A 225 -10.64 13.30 4.03
CA VAL A 225 -10.71 11.85 3.86
C VAL A 225 -9.53 11.22 4.59
N PHE A 226 -9.83 10.35 5.55
CA PHE A 226 -8.81 9.62 6.30
C PHE A 226 -8.12 8.57 5.40
N ARG A 227 -6.87 8.80 5.11
CA ARG A 227 -5.99 7.87 4.37
C ARG A 227 -4.53 8.10 4.79
N PRO A 228 -4.15 7.74 6.00
CA PRO A 228 -2.77 7.90 6.44
C PRO A 228 -1.86 6.90 5.72
N LEU A 229 -0.63 7.33 5.45
CA LEU A 229 0.42 6.47 4.89
C LEU A 229 1.04 5.55 5.95
N HIS A 230 0.98 5.95 7.23
CA HIS A 230 1.63 5.29 8.36
C HIS A 230 3.15 5.19 8.26
N GLY A 231 3.76 5.96 7.36
CA GLY A 231 5.20 5.94 7.17
C GLY A 231 5.68 6.71 5.95
N LEU A 232 6.99 6.67 5.75
CA LEU A 232 7.64 7.32 4.61
C LEU A 232 7.50 6.47 3.35
N HIS A 233 6.80 6.98 2.36
CA HIS A 233 6.64 6.32 1.07
C HIS A 233 7.77 6.71 0.12
N PHE A 234 8.63 5.76 -0.24
CA PHE A 234 9.79 5.99 -1.11
C PHE A 234 9.47 6.17 -2.60
N ALA A 235 8.19 6.09 -3.00
CA ALA A 235 7.79 6.44 -4.37
C ALA A 235 8.22 7.86 -4.78
N LEU A 236 8.39 8.77 -3.82
CA LEU A 236 8.93 10.12 -4.04
C LEU A 236 10.29 10.11 -4.76
N GLY A 237 11.20 9.22 -4.36
CA GLY A 237 12.53 9.09 -4.99
C GLY A 237 12.49 8.53 -6.42
N ARG A 238 11.39 7.82 -6.79
CA ARG A 238 11.20 7.27 -8.15
C ARG A 238 10.52 8.25 -9.10
N ALA A 239 9.72 9.16 -8.60
CA ALA A 239 8.85 10.02 -9.39
C ALA A 239 8.77 11.44 -8.80
N HIS A 240 9.92 12.02 -8.43
CA HIS A 240 9.99 13.30 -7.72
C HIS A 240 9.30 14.46 -8.48
N GLU A 241 9.36 14.51 -9.81
CA GLU A 241 8.67 15.54 -10.60
C GLU A 241 7.14 15.44 -10.49
N GLU A 242 6.61 14.21 -10.46
CA GLU A 242 5.17 13.98 -10.27
C GLU A 242 4.75 14.38 -8.85
N TYR A 243 5.53 14.00 -7.84
CA TYR A 243 5.26 14.38 -6.46
C TYR A 243 5.40 15.89 -6.23
N ALA A 244 6.34 16.57 -6.86
CA ALA A 244 6.46 18.02 -6.78
C ALA A 244 5.18 18.72 -7.30
N LYS A 245 4.53 18.17 -8.33
CA LYS A 245 3.22 18.67 -8.81
C LYS A 245 2.10 18.38 -7.80
N ILE A 246 2.08 17.18 -7.22
CA ILE A 246 1.10 16.78 -6.19
C ILE A 246 1.24 17.66 -4.96
N PHE A 247 2.44 17.91 -4.47
CA PHE A 247 2.69 18.74 -3.29
C PHE A 247 2.24 20.19 -3.52
N LYS A 248 2.50 20.77 -4.70
CA LYS A 248 1.99 22.11 -5.05
C LYS A 248 0.47 22.19 -5.01
N SER A 249 -0.21 21.13 -5.41
CA SER A 249 -1.68 21.08 -5.42
C SER A 249 -2.31 20.67 -4.09
N ASN A 250 -1.54 20.00 -3.21
CA ASN A 250 -2.00 19.50 -1.93
C ASN A 250 -0.94 19.66 -0.81
N PRO A 251 -0.87 20.85 -0.19
CA PRO A 251 0.10 21.11 0.90
C PRO A 251 -0.03 20.15 2.08
N THR A 252 -1.24 19.73 2.43
CA THR A 252 -1.46 18.77 3.54
C THR A 252 -0.76 17.43 3.28
N HIS A 253 -0.74 16.99 2.03
CA HIS A 253 -0.02 15.77 1.64
C HIS A 253 1.50 15.96 1.72
N GLN A 254 1.99 17.16 1.40
CA GLN A 254 3.39 17.53 1.58
C GLN A 254 3.79 17.50 3.05
N ASP A 255 2.98 18.12 3.93
CA ASP A 255 3.24 18.17 5.37
C ASP A 255 3.25 16.76 5.99
N GLU A 256 2.31 15.89 5.60
CA GLU A 256 2.28 14.48 6.01
C GLU A 256 3.56 13.74 5.61
N HIS A 257 3.96 13.86 4.34
CA HIS A 257 5.20 13.26 3.85
C HIS A 257 6.43 13.79 4.56
N LYS A 258 6.48 15.11 4.83
CA LYS A 258 7.59 15.70 5.58
C LYS A 258 7.66 15.17 7.00
N MET A 259 6.54 15.06 7.67
CA MET A 259 6.47 14.49 9.03
C MET A 259 7.06 13.07 9.05
N TYR A 260 6.65 12.20 8.14
CA TYR A 260 7.19 10.84 8.07
C TYR A 260 8.67 10.80 7.67
N TYR A 261 9.11 11.73 6.81
CA TYR A 261 10.52 11.87 6.50
C TYR A 261 11.35 12.24 7.74
N ASP A 262 10.90 13.21 8.53
CA ASP A 262 11.59 13.63 9.75
C ASP A 262 11.65 12.48 10.78
N MET A 263 10.58 11.70 10.92
CA MET A 263 10.55 10.51 11.77
C MET A 263 11.52 9.43 11.28
N PHE A 264 11.54 9.14 9.98
CA PHE A 264 12.51 8.21 9.38
C PHE A 264 13.96 8.67 9.59
N CYS A 265 14.25 9.96 9.38
CA CYS A 265 15.61 10.50 9.59
C CYS A 265 16.06 10.36 11.05
N LYS A 266 15.17 10.59 12.00
CA LYS A 266 15.45 10.38 13.41
C LYS A 266 15.80 8.91 13.67
N GLU A 267 14.95 7.97 13.23
CA GLU A 267 15.22 6.55 13.39
C GLU A 267 16.51 6.11 12.70
N TYR A 268 16.78 6.61 11.49
CA TYR A 268 18.02 6.34 10.77
C TYR A 268 19.26 6.81 11.53
N ASN A 269 19.20 7.97 12.18
CA ASN A 269 20.32 8.51 12.95
C ASN A 269 20.55 7.75 14.26
N ASP A 270 19.48 7.31 14.91
CA ASP A 270 19.53 6.68 16.23
C ASP A 270 19.81 5.17 16.16
N ASP A 271 19.63 4.52 15.01
CA ASP A 271 19.68 3.07 14.84
C ASP A 271 20.77 2.61 13.87
N SER A 272 21.86 2.06 14.42
CA SER A 272 22.99 1.53 13.61
C SER A 272 22.57 0.32 12.75
N LYS A 273 21.71 -0.56 13.28
CA LYS A 273 21.23 -1.75 12.55
C LYS A 273 20.40 -1.35 11.33
N LEU A 274 19.59 -0.28 11.43
CA LEU A 274 18.86 0.27 10.30
C LEU A 274 19.81 0.83 9.24
N ARG A 275 20.85 1.57 9.64
CA ARG A 275 21.84 2.11 8.71
C ARG A 275 22.57 1.01 7.96
N GLU A 276 23.03 -0.02 8.66
CA GLU A 276 23.70 -1.18 8.06
C GLU A 276 22.77 -1.93 7.10
N LEU A 277 21.52 -2.18 7.50
CA LEU A 277 20.53 -2.80 6.63
C LEU A 277 20.33 -2.01 5.34
N ILE A 278 20.18 -0.66 5.42
CA ILE A 278 19.98 0.17 4.24
C ILE A 278 21.19 0.11 3.30
N LEU A 279 22.41 0.11 3.84
CA LEU A 279 23.63 0.01 3.02
C LEU A 279 23.77 -1.34 2.31
N ASP A 280 23.21 -2.41 2.88
CA ASP A 280 23.23 -3.75 2.30
C ASP A 280 22.10 -4.02 1.30
N LEU A 281 21.09 -3.13 1.22
CA LEU A 281 20.01 -3.29 0.25
C LEU A 281 20.53 -3.23 -1.19
N PRO A 282 19.80 -3.81 -2.16
CA PRO A 282 20.16 -3.66 -3.57
C PRO A 282 20.39 -2.20 -3.97
N ALA A 283 21.44 -1.92 -4.74
CA ALA A 283 21.90 -0.56 -5.06
C ALA A 283 20.77 0.37 -5.56
N TYR A 284 19.86 -0.15 -6.39
CA TYR A 284 18.72 0.63 -6.90
C TYR A 284 17.72 1.05 -5.81
N ILE A 285 17.61 0.29 -4.70
CA ILE A 285 16.80 0.67 -3.53
C ILE A 285 17.50 1.81 -2.77
N VAL A 286 18.81 1.66 -2.54
CA VAL A 286 19.62 2.70 -1.89
C VAL A 286 19.54 4.01 -2.66
N GLU A 287 19.62 3.97 -3.99
CA GLU A 287 19.46 5.14 -4.86
C GLU A 287 18.10 5.82 -4.69
N ILE A 288 17.00 5.04 -4.60
CA ILE A 288 15.64 5.57 -4.39
C ILE A 288 15.54 6.23 -3.01
N ILE A 289 16.09 5.60 -1.96
CA ILE A 289 16.12 6.15 -0.61
C ILE A 289 16.89 7.48 -0.61
N ASN A 290 18.10 7.50 -1.19
CA ASN A 290 18.93 8.70 -1.30
C ASN A 290 18.23 9.81 -2.09
N SER A 291 17.59 9.47 -3.21
CA SER A 291 16.81 10.44 -4.01
C SER A 291 15.67 11.04 -3.20
N THR A 292 14.95 10.23 -2.41
CA THR A 292 13.90 10.71 -1.51
C THR A 292 14.48 11.69 -0.47
N CYS A 293 15.62 11.35 0.14
CA CYS A 293 16.30 12.23 1.10
C CYS A 293 16.79 13.53 0.45
N CYS A 294 17.31 13.48 -0.77
CA CYS A 294 17.75 14.67 -1.50
C CYS A 294 16.62 15.64 -1.82
N VAL A 295 15.42 15.12 -2.17
CA VAL A 295 14.23 15.96 -2.42
C VAL A 295 13.90 16.79 -1.19
N TRP A 296 13.88 16.19 -0.01
CA TRP A 296 13.56 16.91 1.24
C TRP A 296 14.67 17.86 1.69
N LYS A 297 15.94 17.46 1.61
CA LYS A 297 17.08 18.34 1.90
C LYS A 297 17.12 19.56 0.95
N GLY A 298 16.82 19.35 -0.34
CA GLY A 298 16.78 20.43 -1.32
C GLY A 298 15.65 21.45 -1.05
N HIS A 299 14.54 21.04 -0.45
CA HIS A 299 13.49 21.95 0.00
C HIS A 299 13.93 22.78 1.23
N LEU A 300 14.58 22.13 2.21
CA LEU A 300 15.12 22.83 3.38
C LEU A 300 16.13 23.93 3.01
N LEU A 301 17.05 23.65 2.06
CA LEU A 301 18.04 24.63 1.59
C LEU A 301 17.41 25.83 0.84
N LYS A 302 16.24 25.64 0.21
CA LYS A 302 15.52 26.75 -0.44
C LYS A 302 14.79 27.65 0.54
N ASP A 303 14.34 27.13 1.66
CA ASP A 303 13.67 27.91 2.71
C ASP A 303 14.72 28.71 3.54
N GLU A 304 15.91 28.19 3.77
CA GLU A 304 17.00 28.89 4.42
C GLU A 304 17.57 30.04 3.57
N ILE A 305 17.58 29.92 2.23
CA ILE A 305 18.05 30.97 1.33
C ILE A 305 17.03 32.15 1.22
N LYS A 306 15.76 31.95 1.57
CA LYS A 306 14.74 33.01 1.58
C LYS A 306 14.69 33.82 2.87
N THR A 307 15.36 33.40 3.93
CA THR A 307 15.44 34.09 5.24
C THR A 307 16.79 34.77 5.48
N GLY A 308 17.68 34.81 4.53
CA GLY A 308 18.90 35.61 4.46
C GLY A 308 18.75 36.67 3.36
#